data_db9fe33e3015800198b74bc728dee0cd
#
_entry.id   db9fe33e3015800198b74bc728dee0cd
#
_cell.length_a   1.000
_cell.length_b   1.000
_cell.length_c   1.000
_cell.angle_alpha   90.00
_cell.angle_beta   90.00
_cell.angle_gamma   90.00
#
_symmetry.space_group_name_H-M   'P 1'
#
loop_
_entity.id
_entity.type
_entity.pdbx_description
1 polymer ?
#
loop_
_entity_poly.entity_id
_entity_poly.type
_entity_poly.pdbx_seq_one_letter_code
_entity_poly.pdbx_strand_id
1 'polypeptide(L)'
;GVKYFKYDTQMVLGKKRNLMHEKCSGDIIIYMDDDDYYPPTRVSHAVETLLANPQAMCAGSSEMHIYFKHIDKMIQFGPYGPNHSTAATFAFRKELLLTCRYDDNAALAEESAFLKNYTVPFVQLNTVDSILVFSHSHNSFDKRKLLDQPSNKFMKDSPKQVTDFIKNDYETNILHFFMKDIDELLEAYHPGKPEHKQEVLKQIDELTIRRNAQRMAEQQMRQLYEPRLQELLRENAELKTKNTYLENKIKEVISNAIAQNKQNNKTT
;
A
#
# COMPACT_ATOMS: atom_id res chain seq x y z
N GLY A 1 -21.20 -10.68 22.40
CA GLY A 1 -21.90 -11.50 21.39
C GLY A 1 -21.87 -10.80 20.02
N VAL A 2 -22.19 -11.55 18.96
CA VAL A 2 -22.25 -11.04 17.59
C VAL A 2 -23.56 -10.26 17.40
N LYS A 3 -23.46 -9.08 16.75
CA LYS A 3 -24.62 -8.31 16.29
C LYS A 3 -24.64 -8.35 14.77
N TYR A 4 -25.72 -8.85 14.19
CA TYR A 4 -25.92 -8.90 12.74
C TYR A 4 -26.91 -7.83 12.29
N PHE A 5 -26.53 -7.04 11.27
CA PHE A 5 -27.38 -6.01 10.69
C PHE A 5 -27.64 -6.32 9.21
N LYS A 6 -28.86 -6.71 8.89
CA LYS A 6 -29.30 -6.98 7.53
C LYS A 6 -29.92 -5.73 6.93
N TYR A 7 -29.62 -5.46 5.66
CA TYR A 7 -30.20 -4.39 4.88
C TYR A 7 -30.81 -4.99 3.59
N ASP A 8 -31.99 -4.55 3.23
CA ASP A 8 -32.74 -5.07 2.08
C ASP A 8 -32.30 -4.46 0.74
N THR A 9 -31.48 -3.41 0.78
CA THR A 9 -30.96 -2.73 -0.40
C THR A 9 -29.46 -2.85 -0.48
N GLN A 10 -28.94 -3.06 -1.70
CA GLN A 10 -27.52 -2.98 -1.97
C GLN A 10 -26.98 -1.59 -1.67
N MET A 11 -25.80 -1.51 -1.08
CA MET A 11 -25.11 -0.27 -0.76
C MET A 11 -23.68 -0.26 -1.30
N VAL A 12 -23.23 0.92 -1.70
CA VAL A 12 -21.84 1.15 -2.05
C VAL A 12 -20.97 1.00 -0.79
N LEU A 13 -19.73 0.57 -0.97
CA LEU A 13 -18.82 0.20 0.13
C LEU A 13 -18.62 1.33 1.15
N GLY A 14 -18.38 2.57 0.69
CA GLY A 14 -18.20 3.72 1.58
C GLY A 14 -19.41 3.98 2.48
N LYS A 15 -20.62 3.94 1.91
CA LYS A 15 -21.87 4.05 2.68
C LYS A 15 -22.04 2.90 3.68
N LYS A 16 -21.75 1.65 3.25
CA LYS A 16 -21.81 0.47 4.11
C LYS A 16 -20.88 0.63 5.32
N ARG A 17 -19.63 1.07 5.11
CA ARG A 17 -18.64 1.32 6.18
C ARG A 17 -19.10 2.41 7.14
N ASN A 18 -19.62 3.52 6.64
CA ASN A 18 -20.15 4.60 7.50
C ASN A 18 -21.29 4.10 8.39
N LEU A 19 -22.23 3.34 7.84
CA LEU A 19 -23.32 2.73 8.63
C LEU A 19 -22.79 1.73 9.68
N MET A 20 -21.76 0.96 9.36
CA MET A 20 -21.11 0.06 10.34
C MET A 20 -20.49 0.85 11.48
N HIS A 21 -19.84 1.99 11.21
CA HIS A 21 -19.28 2.85 12.25
C HIS A 21 -20.31 3.33 13.25
N GLU A 22 -21.51 3.68 12.79
CA GLU A 22 -22.63 4.08 13.66
C GLU A 22 -23.08 2.96 14.61
N LYS A 23 -22.83 1.70 14.25
CA LYS A 23 -23.17 0.53 15.08
C LYS A 23 -22.07 0.14 16.05
N CYS A 24 -20.85 0.69 15.90
CA CYS A 24 -19.72 0.37 16.75
C CYS A 24 -19.75 1.16 18.06
N SER A 25 -19.57 0.47 19.18
CA SER A 25 -19.52 1.08 20.52
C SER A 25 -18.12 1.06 21.16
N GLY A 26 -17.20 0.25 20.64
CA GLY A 26 -15.83 0.11 21.17
C GLY A 26 -14.96 1.35 20.92
N ASP A 27 -13.90 1.51 21.70
CA ASP A 27 -12.93 2.61 21.60
C ASP A 27 -11.97 2.40 20.44
N ILE A 28 -11.74 1.16 20.03
CA ILE A 28 -10.95 0.77 18.86
C ILE A 28 -11.85 -0.03 17.93
N ILE A 29 -11.90 0.38 16.67
CA ILE A 29 -12.64 -0.30 15.60
C ILE A 29 -11.64 -1.06 14.75
N ILE A 30 -11.89 -2.34 14.51
CA ILE A 30 -11.02 -3.23 13.74
C ILE A 30 -11.82 -3.84 12.59
N TYR A 31 -11.33 -3.68 11.37
CA TYR A 31 -11.96 -4.25 10.19
C TYR A 31 -11.55 -5.70 10.00
N MET A 32 -12.52 -6.50 9.58
CA MET A 32 -12.35 -7.83 9.04
C MET A 32 -13.36 -8.01 7.91
N ASP A 33 -12.88 -8.29 6.70
CA ASP A 33 -13.73 -8.63 5.57
C ASP A 33 -14.15 -10.12 5.70
N ASP A 34 -15.28 -10.51 5.15
CA ASP A 34 -15.90 -11.82 5.37
C ASP A 34 -15.39 -12.90 4.39
N ASP A 35 -14.54 -12.52 3.45
CA ASP A 35 -13.96 -13.38 2.42
C ASP A 35 -12.43 -13.59 2.55
N ASP A 36 -11.82 -13.05 3.61
CA ASP A 36 -10.38 -13.16 3.88
C ASP A 36 -10.11 -13.87 5.24
N TYR A 37 -8.92 -14.44 5.39
CA TYR A 37 -8.52 -15.04 6.66
C TYR A 37 -7.84 -14.02 7.57
N TYR A 38 -8.26 -14.01 8.84
CA TYR A 38 -7.68 -13.21 9.91
C TYR A 38 -7.13 -14.09 11.01
N PRO A 39 -5.83 -13.98 11.34
CA PRO A 39 -5.21 -14.79 12.38
C PRO A 39 -5.84 -14.54 13.77
N PRO A 40 -5.76 -15.51 14.70
CA PRO A 40 -6.27 -15.34 16.07
C PRO A 40 -5.67 -14.13 16.81
N THR A 41 -4.46 -13.71 16.42
CA THR A 41 -3.75 -12.54 16.97
C THR A 41 -4.24 -11.21 16.40
N ARG A 42 -5.10 -11.21 15.38
CA ARG A 42 -5.54 -10.00 14.67
C ARG A 42 -5.98 -8.86 15.59
N VAL A 43 -6.83 -9.17 16.56
CA VAL A 43 -7.38 -8.16 17.47
C VAL A 43 -6.34 -7.72 18.49
N SER A 44 -5.70 -8.65 19.19
CA SER A 44 -4.70 -8.34 20.22
C SER A 44 -3.53 -7.55 19.63
N HIS A 45 -2.98 -8.00 18.49
CA HIS A 45 -1.89 -7.30 17.79
C HIS A 45 -2.24 -5.86 17.44
N ALA A 46 -3.44 -5.62 16.88
CA ALA A 46 -3.88 -4.29 16.50
C ALA A 46 -4.06 -3.37 17.72
N VAL A 47 -4.67 -3.87 18.79
CA VAL A 47 -4.89 -3.12 20.04
C VAL A 47 -3.56 -2.79 20.70
N GLU A 48 -2.68 -3.76 20.89
CA GLU A 48 -1.36 -3.59 21.49
C GLU A 48 -0.51 -2.59 20.70
N THR A 49 -0.53 -2.67 19.36
CA THR A 49 0.20 -1.74 18.51
C THR A 49 -0.31 -0.30 18.67
N LEU A 50 -1.64 -0.09 18.69
CA LEU A 50 -2.20 1.24 18.93
C LEU A 50 -1.93 1.76 20.33
N LEU A 51 -1.96 0.90 21.36
CA LEU A 51 -1.65 1.31 22.73
C LEU A 51 -0.16 1.68 22.89
N ALA A 52 0.74 0.96 22.24
CA ALA A 52 2.17 1.26 22.23
C ALA A 52 2.51 2.55 21.43
N ASN A 53 1.59 3.03 20.58
CA ASN A 53 1.76 4.22 19.74
C ASN A 53 0.60 5.22 19.97
N PRO A 54 0.56 5.92 21.12
CA PRO A 54 -0.58 6.75 21.51
C PRO A 54 -0.85 7.92 20.56
N GLN A 55 0.16 8.38 19.79
CA GLN A 55 0.01 9.41 18.76
C GLN A 55 -0.67 8.88 17.49
N ALA A 56 -0.67 7.56 17.24
CA ALA A 56 -1.29 6.99 16.06
C ALA A 56 -2.82 6.92 16.23
N MET A 57 -3.54 7.41 15.23
CA MET A 57 -4.99 7.35 15.17
C MET A 57 -5.49 6.12 14.42
N CYS A 58 -4.68 5.60 13.51
CA CYS A 58 -4.99 4.42 12.70
C CYS A 58 -3.76 3.50 12.61
N ALA A 59 -4.01 2.21 12.51
CA ALA A 59 -3.05 1.16 12.25
C ALA A 59 -3.53 0.30 11.07
N GLY A 60 -2.60 -0.30 10.35
CA GLY A 60 -2.91 -1.22 9.25
C GLY A 60 -1.62 -1.68 8.57
N SER A 61 -1.73 -2.50 7.53
CA SER A 61 -0.57 -2.98 6.79
C SER A 61 -0.52 -2.40 5.38
N SER A 62 0.63 -1.85 5.01
CA SER A 62 0.94 -1.45 3.63
C SER A 62 1.48 -2.61 2.79
N GLU A 63 1.70 -3.75 3.40
CA GLU A 63 2.08 -4.99 2.76
C GLU A 63 0.94 -5.99 2.84
N MET A 64 0.69 -6.74 1.77
CA MET A 64 -0.36 -7.73 1.70
C MET A 64 0.11 -8.96 0.95
N HIS A 65 -0.23 -10.14 1.46
CA HIS A 65 -0.01 -11.41 0.78
C HIS A 65 -1.33 -11.93 0.26
N ILE A 66 -1.37 -12.22 -1.04
CA ILE A 66 -2.54 -12.76 -1.72
C ILE A 66 -2.20 -14.15 -2.25
N TYR A 67 -2.99 -15.14 -1.86
CA TYR A 67 -2.90 -16.47 -2.41
C TYR A 67 -3.81 -16.59 -3.63
N PHE A 68 -3.21 -16.82 -4.78
CA PHE A 68 -3.89 -17.00 -6.06
C PHE A 68 -4.12 -18.49 -6.33
N LYS A 69 -5.29 -19.00 -5.96
CA LYS A 69 -5.63 -20.43 -6.07
C LYS A 69 -5.48 -20.99 -7.48
N HIS A 70 -5.82 -20.23 -8.50
CA HIS A 70 -5.77 -20.66 -9.91
C HIS A 70 -4.37 -20.92 -10.46
N ILE A 71 -3.32 -20.41 -9.83
CA ILE A 71 -1.91 -20.64 -10.17
C ILE A 71 -1.10 -21.24 -9.01
N ASP A 72 -1.78 -21.59 -7.90
CA ASP A 72 -1.16 -22.13 -6.67
C ASP A 72 0.05 -21.29 -6.21
N LYS A 73 -0.13 -19.97 -6.12
CA LYS A 73 0.98 -19.07 -5.83
C LYS A 73 0.59 -17.96 -4.87
N MET A 74 1.50 -17.66 -3.94
CA MET A 74 1.37 -16.50 -3.08
C MET A 74 2.22 -15.35 -3.60
N ILE A 75 1.59 -14.21 -3.79
CA ILE A 75 2.22 -12.98 -4.26
C ILE A 75 2.13 -11.93 -3.16
N GLN A 76 3.24 -11.22 -2.94
CA GLN A 76 3.31 -10.07 -2.05
C GLN A 76 3.10 -8.78 -2.84
N PHE A 77 2.26 -7.91 -2.31
CA PHE A 77 2.08 -6.54 -2.76
C PHE A 77 2.52 -5.57 -1.67
N GLY A 78 3.28 -4.55 -2.05
CA GLY A 78 3.85 -3.60 -1.11
C GLY A 78 5.22 -4.05 -0.54
N PRO A 79 5.70 -3.34 0.51
CA PRO A 79 5.07 -2.20 1.18
C PRO A 79 4.98 -0.95 0.28
N TYR A 80 3.82 -0.28 0.31
CA TYR A 80 3.58 0.93 -0.50
C TYR A 80 4.09 2.21 0.16
N GLY A 81 4.14 2.25 1.47
CA GLY A 81 4.63 3.40 2.24
C GLY A 81 4.26 3.35 3.73
N PRO A 82 4.90 4.19 4.56
CA PRO A 82 4.74 4.12 6.02
C PRO A 82 3.34 4.50 6.51
N ASN A 83 2.62 5.35 5.79
CA ASN A 83 1.26 5.78 6.15
C ASN A 83 0.19 5.16 5.24
N HIS A 84 0.60 4.32 4.28
CA HIS A 84 -0.32 3.59 3.41
C HIS A 84 -0.80 2.32 4.10
N SER A 85 -2.03 1.93 3.84
CA SER A 85 -2.59 0.63 4.22
C SER A 85 -3.81 0.31 3.38
N THR A 86 -4.16 -0.97 3.28
CA THR A 86 -5.44 -1.43 2.73
C THR A 86 -6.50 -1.44 3.83
N ALA A 87 -7.73 -1.07 3.48
CA ALA A 87 -8.83 -0.95 4.45
C ALA A 87 -9.11 -2.26 5.19
N ALA A 88 -8.96 -3.41 4.55
CA ALA A 88 -9.13 -4.73 5.18
C ALA A 88 -8.26 -4.94 6.42
N THR A 89 -7.16 -4.19 6.56
CA THR A 89 -6.25 -4.27 7.70
C THR A 89 -6.45 -3.16 8.73
N PHE A 90 -7.37 -2.23 8.53
CA PHE A 90 -7.54 -1.10 9.44
C PHE A 90 -7.92 -1.52 10.86
N ALA A 91 -7.25 -0.85 11.80
CA ALA A 91 -7.64 -0.74 13.18
C ALA A 91 -7.45 0.72 13.58
N PHE A 92 -8.46 1.39 14.14
CA PHE A 92 -8.36 2.81 14.43
C PHE A 92 -9.11 3.19 15.70
N ARG A 93 -8.64 4.26 16.32
CA ARG A 93 -9.32 4.87 17.46
C ARG A 93 -10.63 5.47 17.01
N LYS A 94 -11.70 5.24 17.76
CA LYS A 94 -13.05 5.73 17.42
C LYS A 94 -13.10 7.25 17.25
N GLU A 95 -12.25 7.97 17.96
CA GLU A 95 -12.11 9.42 17.84
C GLU A 95 -11.75 9.89 16.43
N LEU A 96 -11.11 9.03 15.61
CA LEU A 96 -10.83 9.32 14.21
C LEU A 96 -12.10 9.65 13.43
N LEU A 97 -13.24 9.04 13.79
CA LEU A 97 -14.53 9.27 13.15
C LEU A 97 -15.10 10.69 13.38
N LEU A 98 -14.57 11.45 14.32
CA LEU A 98 -14.92 12.86 14.50
C LEU A 98 -14.45 13.74 13.34
N THR A 99 -13.41 13.30 12.64
CA THR A 99 -12.76 14.08 11.57
C THR A 99 -12.64 13.34 10.24
N CYS A 100 -12.88 12.04 10.21
CA CYS A 100 -12.74 11.18 9.02
C CYS A 100 -14.05 10.42 8.77
N ARG A 101 -14.45 10.42 7.51
CA ARG A 101 -15.63 9.70 7.03
C ARG A 101 -15.35 9.20 5.63
N TYR A 102 -15.91 8.07 5.24
CA TYR A 102 -15.89 7.61 3.84
C TYR A 102 -16.83 8.47 2.99
N ASP A 103 -16.49 8.59 1.70
CA ASP A 103 -17.46 9.07 0.72
C ASP A 103 -18.55 8.00 0.55
N ASP A 104 -19.81 8.40 0.74
CA ASP A 104 -20.95 7.49 0.62
C ASP A 104 -21.10 6.90 -0.80
N ASN A 105 -20.45 7.48 -1.81
CA ASN A 105 -20.45 7.00 -3.20
C ASN A 105 -19.22 6.17 -3.57
N ALA A 106 -18.23 6.05 -2.69
CA ALA A 106 -17.02 5.29 -2.99
C ALA A 106 -17.28 3.79 -3.00
N ALA A 107 -17.00 3.15 -4.11
CA ALA A 107 -17.09 1.70 -4.28
C ALA A 107 -15.73 1.01 -4.25
N LEU A 108 -14.62 1.78 -4.43
CA LEU A 108 -13.24 1.30 -4.46
C LEU A 108 -12.28 2.38 -3.98
N ALA A 109 -11.11 1.96 -3.49
CA ALA A 109 -9.98 2.82 -3.14
C ALA A 109 -10.36 3.96 -2.17
N GLU A 110 -11.28 3.67 -1.29
CA GLU A 110 -11.88 4.60 -0.34
C GLU A 110 -10.92 4.97 0.81
N GLU A 111 -9.84 4.21 0.98
CA GLU A 111 -8.86 4.37 2.06
C GLU A 111 -8.16 5.74 2.01
N SER A 112 -7.82 6.17 0.80
CA SER A 112 -7.13 7.45 0.59
C SER A 112 -7.94 8.62 1.10
N ALA A 113 -9.25 8.64 0.82
CA ALA A 113 -10.15 9.69 1.30
C ALA A 113 -10.33 9.61 2.83
N PHE A 114 -10.53 8.42 3.38
CA PHE A 114 -10.69 8.20 4.82
C PHE A 114 -9.44 8.61 5.61
N LEU A 115 -8.25 8.29 5.11
CA LEU A 115 -6.97 8.67 5.71
C LEU A 115 -6.48 10.07 5.31
N LYS A 116 -7.34 10.90 4.70
CA LYS A 116 -7.00 12.27 4.24
C LYS A 116 -5.72 12.30 3.40
N ASN A 117 -5.70 11.49 2.34
CA ASN A 117 -4.51 11.27 1.50
C ASN A 117 -3.29 10.81 2.32
N TYR A 118 -3.50 9.88 3.25
CA TYR A 118 -2.47 9.27 4.11
C TYR A 118 -1.73 10.27 5.02
N THR A 119 -2.40 11.34 5.45
CA THR A 119 -1.87 12.31 6.41
C THR A 119 -2.29 12.04 7.85
N VAL A 120 -3.23 11.13 8.07
CA VAL A 120 -3.63 10.68 9.42
C VAL A 120 -2.42 10.04 10.12
N PRO A 121 -2.13 10.36 11.40
CA PRO A 121 -1.09 9.69 12.17
C PRO A 121 -1.30 8.17 12.18
N PHE A 122 -0.31 7.43 11.71
CA PHE A 122 -0.45 6.03 11.33
C PHE A 122 0.69 5.17 11.89
N VAL A 123 0.40 3.90 12.21
CA VAL A 123 1.39 2.89 12.57
C VAL A 123 1.17 1.61 11.76
N GLN A 124 2.26 1.00 11.30
CA GLN A 124 2.21 -0.24 10.53
C GLN A 124 1.98 -1.44 11.43
N LEU A 125 1.10 -2.35 10.98
CA LEU A 125 0.89 -3.69 11.57
C LEU A 125 1.77 -4.72 10.87
N ASN A 126 2.15 -5.76 11.61
CA ASN A 126 2.73 -6.94 11.02
C ASN A 126 1.68 -7.67 10.17
N THR A 127 1.99 -7.91 8.92
CA THR A 127 1.06 -8.51 7.95
C THR A 127 0.63 -9.92 8.35
N VAL A 128 1.55 -10.73 8.88
CA VAL A 128 1.25 -12.13 9.29
C VAL A 128 0.25 -12.18 10.45
N ASP A 129 0.23 -11.17 11.31
CA ASP A 129 -0.74 -11.05 12.39
C ASP A 129 -1.99 -10.23 11.98
N SER A 130 -2.10 -9.85 10.72
CA SER A 130 -3.18 -8.97 10.24
C SER A 130 -4.15 -9.67 9.31
N ILE A 131 -3.68 -10.26 8.19
CA ILE A 131 -4.56 -10.80 7.14
C ILE A 131 -3.79 -11.75 6.21
N LEU A 132 -4.47 -12.79 5.74
CA LEU A 132 -4.13 -13.52 4.52
C LEU A 132 -5.31 -13.42 3.55
N VAL A 133 -5.04 -12.87 2.36
CA VAL A 133 -6.05 -12.65 1.33
C VAL A 133 -6.11 -13.84 0.39
N PHE A 134 -7.33 -14.31 0.08
CA PHE A 134 -7.58 -15.34 -0.93
C PHE A 134 -8.21 -14.71 -2.18
N SER A 135 -7.61 -14.99 -3.35
CA SER A 135 -8.19 -14.58 -4.62
C SER A 135 -9.27 -15.56 -5.05
N HIS A 136 -10.49 -15.07 -5.24
CA HIS A 136 -11.64 -15.84 -5.72
C HIS A 136 -12.50 -15.01 -6.69
N SER A 137 -13.45 -15.67 -7.37
CA SER A 137 -14.28 -15.07 -8.42
C SER A 137 -15.22 -13.95 -7.95
N HIS A 138 -15.54 -13.89 -6.66
CA HIS A 138 -16.49 -12.94 -6.07
C HIS A 138 -15.83 -11.72 -5.41
N ASN A 139 -14.49 -11.63 -5.43
CA ASN A 139 -13.84 -10.41 -4.96
C ASN A 139 -14.43 -9.17 -5.66
N SER A 140 -14.64 -8.09 -4.93
CA SER A 140 -15.18 -6.84 -5.49
C SER A 140 -14.33 -6.29 -6.64
N PHE A 141 -13.02 -6.44 -6.52
CA PHE A 141 -12.06 -6.25 -7.60
C PHE A 141 -11.45 -7.60 -7.96
N ASP A 142 -11.47 -7.98 -9.23
CA ASP A 142 -10.80 -9.21 -9.69
C ASP A 142 -9.29 -9.11 -9.48
N LYS A 143 -8.82 -9.69 -8.38
CA LYS A 143 -7.41 -9.63 -7.96
C LYS A 143 -6.46 -10.25 -9.01
N ARG A 144 -6.95 -11.14 -9.88
CA ARG A 144 -6.14 -11.73 -10.97
C ARG A 144 -5.61 -10.69 -11.94
N LYS A 145 -6.36 -9.60 -12.17
CA LYS A 145 -5.92 -8.44 -12.98
C LYS A 145 -4.67 -7.74 -12.42
N LEU A 146 -4.35 -7.95 -11.15
CA LEU A 146 -3.10 -7.43 -10.58
C LEU A 146 -1.86 -8.10 -11.18
N LEU A 147 -1.99 -9.37 -11.63
CA LEU A 147 -0.92 -10.14 -12.23
C LEU A 147 -0.60 -9.69 -13.67
N ASP A 148 -1.53 -9.00 -14.34
CA ASP A 148 -1.35 -8.49 -15.70
C ASP A 148 -0.44 -7.26 -15.77
N GLN A 149 0.13 -6.82 -14.65
CA GLN A 149 1.00 -5.66 -14.56
C GLN A 149 2.45 -6.06 -14.21
N PRO A 150 3.22 -6.64 -15.14
CA PRO A 150 4.57 -7.17 -14.87
C PRO A 150 5.59 -6.10 -14.46
N SER A 151 5.32 -4.83 -14.74
CA SER A 151 6.17 -3.69 -14.33
C SER A 151 5.81 -3.11 -12.96
N ASN A 152 4.93 -3.76 -12.20
CA ASN A 152 4.55 -3.27 -10.87
C ASN A 152 5.69 -3.55 -9.87
N LYS A 153 6.47 -2.52 -9.55
CA LYS A 153 7.61 -2.59 -8.61
C LYS A 153 7.23 -3.01 -7.18
N PHE A 154 5.95 -2.99 -6.85
CA PHE A 154 5.43 -3.41 -5.55
C PHE A 154 4.93 -4.85 -5.54
N MET A 155 5.00 -5.56 -6.67
CA MET A 155 4.60 -6.95 -6.79
C MET A 155 5.85 -7.84 -6.87
N LYS A 156 5.88 -8.88 -6.04
CA LYS A 156 6.93 -9.91 -6.05
C LYS A 156 6.39 -11.23 -5.52
N ASP A 157 7.10 -12.31 -5.81
CA ASP A 157 6.82 -13.59 -5.17
C ASP A 157 6.89 -13.43 -3.65
N SER A 158 5.90 -13.97 -2.96
CA SER A 158 5.88 -13.91 -1.50
C SER A 158 6.97 -14.79 -0.90
N PRO A 159 7.76 -14.30 0.07
CA PRO A 159 8.65 -15.15 0.86
C PRO A 159 7.88 -15.96 1.91
N LYS A 160 6.55 -15.75 2.03
CA LYS A 160 5.65 -16.44 2.98
C LYS A 160 4.82 -17.49 2.26
N GLN A 161 4.38 -18.47 3.03
CA GLN A 161 3.45 -19.51 2.61
C GLN A 161 2.14 -19.42 3.43
N VAL A 162 1.09 -20.08 2.98
CA VAL A 162 -0.20 -20.13 3.70
C VAL A 162 -0.02 -20.60 5.15
N THR A 163 0.89 -21.54 5.39
CA THR A 163 1.22 -22.07 6.71
C THR A 163 1.92 -21.08 7.64
N ASP A 164 2.45 -19.99 7.15
CA ASP A 164 2.98 -18.92 8.01
C ASP A 164 1.86 -18.12 8.70
N PHE A 165 0.67 -18.11 8.09
CA PHE A 165 -0.53 -17.46 8.62
C PHE A 165 -1.41 -18.43 9.39
N ILE A 166 -1.66 -19.63 8.84
CA ILE A 166 -2.53 -20.66 9.40
C ILE A 166 -1.62 -21.73 10.00
N LYS A 167 -1.36 -21.64 11.31
CA LYS A 167 -0.24 -22.35 11.97
C LYS A 167 -0.63 -23.66 12.67
N ASN A 168 -1.90 -23.90 12.96
CA ASN A 168 -2.32 -24.95 13.87
C ASN A 168 -3.22 -25.99 13.19
N ASP A 169 -3.13 -27.26 13.65
CA ASP A 169 -4.04 -28.33 13.23
C ASP A 169 -5.52 -28.00 13.51
N TYR A 170 -5.78 -27.18 14.54
CA TYR A 170 -7.11 -26.66 14.84
C TYR A 170 -7.69 -25.81 13.74
N GLU A 171 -6.83 -25.14 12.93
CA GLU A 171 -7.19 -24.29 11.80
C GLU A 171 -7.23 -25.05 10.46
N THR A 172 -7.01 -26.37 10.46
CA THR A 172 -7.03 -27.20 9.24
C THR A 172 -8.39 -27.13 8.53
N ASN A 173 -9.47 -27.08 9.29
CA ASN A 173 -10.82 -26.92 8.74
C ASN A 173 -11.01 -25.53 8.11
N ILE A 174 -10.42 -24.50 8.71
CA ILE A 174 -10.44 -23.12 8.18
C ILE A 174 -9.63 -23.05 6.88
N LEU A 175 -8.47 -23.67 6.85
CA LEU A 175 -7.67 -23.76 5.63
C LEU A 175 -8.45 -24.49 4.52
N HIS A 176 -9.06 -25.63 4.83
CA HIS A 176 -9.88 -26.38 3.87
C HIS A 176 -11.02 -25.51 3.33
N PHE A 177 -11.69 -24.78 4.20
CA PHE A 177 -12.76 -23.85 3.81
C PHE A 177 -12.27 -22.82 2.79
N PHE A 178 -11.19 -22.10 3.07
CA PHE A 178 -10.67 -21.09 2.14
C PHE A 178 -10.08 -21.68 0.86
N MET A 179 -9.52 -22.89 0.93
CA MET A 179 -8.91 -23.54 -0.24
C MET A 179 -9.92 -24.19 -1.18
N LYS A 180 -11.06 -24.68 -0.65
CA LYS A 180 -12.03 -25.50 -1.41
C LYS A 180 -13.48 -25.08 -1.20
N ASP A 181 -13.98 -25.08 0.03
CA ASP A 181 -15.42 -25.01 0.28
C ASP A 181 -16.00 -23.64 -0.10
N ILE A 182 -15.23 -22.57 0.08
CA ILE A 182 -15.67 -21.20 -0.23
C ILE A 182 -16.01 -21.03 -1.72
N ASP A 183 -15.31 -21.68 -2.63
CA ASP A 183 -15.55 -21.54 -4.06
C ASP A 183 -16.93 -22.10 -4.45
N GLU A 184 -17.31 -23.25 -3.90
CA GLU A 184 -18.63 -23.85 -4.14
C GLU A 184 -19.75 -22.97 -3.56
N LEU A 185 -19.56 -22.43 -2.36
CA LEU A 185 -20.53 -21.52 -1.74
C LEU A 185 -20.68 -20.21 -2.52
N LEU A 186 -19.58 -19.65 -3.02
CA LEU A 186 -19.59 -18.43 -3.82
C LEU A 186 -20.23 -18.66 -5.19
N GLU A 187 -19.98 -19.80 -5.82
CA GLU A 187 -20.58 -20.12 -7.13
C GLU A 187 -22.10 -20.17 -7.04
N ALA A 188 -22.63 -20.66 -5.93
CA ALA A 188 -24.05 -20.66 -5.64
C ALA A 188 -24.63 -19.30 -5.26
N TYR A 189 -23.77 -18.33 -4.85
CA TYR A 189 -24.21 -17.01 -4.40
C TYR A 189 -24.26 -15.98 -5.54
N HIS A 190 -25.32 -16.01 -6.31
CA HIS A 190 -25.53 -15.17 -7.48
C HIS A 190 -25.40 -13.65 -7.21
N PRO A 191 -25.98 -13.07 -6.11
CA PRO A 191 -25.92 -11.63 -5.86
C PRO A 191 -24.51 -11.07 -5.62
N GLY A 192 -23.55 -11.91 -5.21
CA GLY A 192 -22.17 -11.53 -4.95
C GLY A 192 -21.29 -11.41 -6.19
N LYS A 193 -21.77 -11.86 -7.36
CA LYS A 193 -20.95 -11.89 -8.59
C LYS A 193 -20.53 -10.48 -9.02
N PRO A 194 -19.28 -10.29 -9.54
CA PRO A 194 -18.76 -8.99 -9.97
C PRO A 194 -19.65 -8.28 -11.00
N GLU A 195 -20.28 -9.02 -11.93
CA GLU A 195 -21.18 -8.46 -12.94
C GLU A 195 -22.39 -7.72 -12.39
N HIS A 196 -22.78 -8.00 -11.14
CA HIS A 196 -23.87 -7.33 -10.44
C HIS A 196 -23.43 -6.10 -9.64
N LYS A 197 -22.11 -5.80 -9.63
CA LYS A 197 -21.53 -4.67 -8.91
C LYS A 197 -21.25 -3.49 -9.87
N GLN A 198 -22.31 -2.97 -10.50
CA GLN A 198 -22.23 -1.94 -11.55
C GLN A 198 -21.40 -0.72 -11.15
N GLU A 199 -21.58 -0.19 -9.94
CA GLU A 199 -20.82 0.97 -9.45
C GLU A 199 -19.32 0.66 -9.28
N VAL A 200 -18.99 -0.56 -8.88
CA VAL A 200 -17.60 -1.02 -8.81
C VAL A 200 -16.97 -1.06 -10.19
N LEU A 201 -17.66 -1.65 -11.17
CA LEU A 201 -17.17 -1.74 -12.55
C LEU A 201 -16.95 -0.36 -13.15
N LYS A 202 -17.91 0.55 -12.97
CA LYS A 202 -17.81 1.93 -13.44
C LYS A 202 -16.60 2.65 -12.83
N GLN A 203 -16.39 2.54 -11.52
CA GLN A 203 -15.24 3.18 -10.85
C GLN A 203 -13.92 2.54 -11.26
N ILE A 204 -13.86 1.23 -11.55
CA ILE A 204 -12.68 0.58 -12.13
C ILE A 204 -12.33 1.22 -13.48
N ASP A 205 -13.31 1.41 -14.34
CA ASP A 205 -13.10 2.01 -15.67
C ASP A 205 -12.61 3.46 -15.53
N GLU A 206 -13.25 4.26 -14.70
CA GLU A 206 -12.85 5.64 -14.43
C GLU A 206 -11.42 5.75 -13.88
N LEU A 207 -11.05 4.90 -12.91
CA LEU A 207 -9.69 4.83 -12.37
C LEU A 207 -8.68 4.39 -13.43
N THR A 208 -9.05 3.45 -14.29
CA THR A 208 -8.20 2.97 -15.37
C THR A 208 -7.93 4.08 -16.38
N ILE A 209 -8.96 4.81 -16.81
CA ILE A 209 -8.84 5.97 -17.71
C ILE A 209 -7.93 7.03 -17.09
N ARG A 210 -8.17 7.38 -15.82
CA ARG A 210 -7.37 8.39 -15.11
C ARG A 210 -5.89 7.99 -14.99
N ARG A 211 -5.61 6.74 -14.64
CA ARG A 211 -4.23 6.22 -14.55
C ARG A 211 -3.53 6.22 -15.91
N ASN A 212 -4.23 5.86 -16.97
CA ASN A 212 -3.67 5.89 -18.32
C ASN A 212 -3.38 7.31 -18.78
N ALA A 213 -4.28 8.25 -18.52
CA ALA A 213 -4.05 9.67 -18.81
C ALA A 213 -2.85 10.24 -18.05
N GLN A 214 -2.72 9.91 -16.76
CA GLN A 214 -1.57 10.31 -15.94
C GLN A 214 -0.26 9.71 -16.49
N ARG A 215 -0.24 8.42 -16.82
CA ARG A 215 0.92 7.77 -17.44
C ARG A 215 1.34 8.44 -18.75
N MET A 216 0.39 8.76 -19.61
CA MET A 216 0.68 9.45 -20.86
C MET A 216 1.25 10.85 -20.61
N ALA A 217 0.68 11.59 -19.68
CA ALA A 217 1.20 12.91 -19.28
C ALA A 217 2.63 12.83 -18.71
N GLU A 218 2.89 11.88 -17.81
CA GLU A 218 4.22 11.65 -17.26
C GLU A 218 5.24 11.25 -18.36
N GLN A 219 4.82 10.40 -19.31
CA GLN A 219 5.66 10.00 -20.43
C GLN A 219 5.98 11.18 -21.36
N GLN A 220 4.99 12.02 -21.67
CA GLN A 220 5.20 13.24 -22.46
C GLN A 220 6.13 14.22 -21.75
N MET A 221 5.92 14.42 -20.44
CA MET A 221 6.80 15.27 -19.63
C MET A 221 8.24 14.72 -19.63
N ARG A 222 8.40 13.43 -19.46
CA ARG A 222 9.73 12.80 -19.51
C ARG A 222 10.39 13.00 -20.85
N GLN A 223 9.69 12.77 -21.98
CA GLN A 223 10.22 13.00 -23.31
C GLN A 223 10.63 14.47 -23.55
N LEU A 224 9.88 15.40 -22.99
CA LEU A 224 10.15 16.84 -23.12
C LEU A 224 11.41 17.27 -22.33
N TYR A 225 11.56 16.76 -21.12
CA TYR A 225 12.62 17.21 -20.21
C TYR A 225 13.88 16.35 -20.21
N GLU A 226 13.80 15.09 -20.63
CA GLU A 226 14.96 14.17 -20.66
C GLU A 226 16.15 14.73 -21.46
N PRO A 227 15.99 15.28 -22.67
CA PRO A 227 17.11 15.85 -23.43
C PRO A 227 17.80 16.98 -22.66
N ARG A 228 17.04 17.87 -22.06
CA ARG A 228 17.59 19.00 -21.28
C ARG A 228 18.28 18.54 -20.00
N LEU A 229 17.74 17.52 -19.34
CA LEU A 229 18.37 16.90 -18.17
C LEU A 229 19.73 16.29 -18.54
N GLN A 230 19.79 15.55 -19.64
CA GLN A 230 21.04 14.96 -20.13
C GLN A 230 22.09 16.02 -20.48
N GLU A 231 21.68 17.10 -21.12
CA GLU A 231 22.55 18.25 -21.41
C GLU A 231 23.12 18.86 -20.12
N LEU A 232 22.26 19.17 -19.16
CA LEU A 232 22.67 19.72 -17.86
C LEU A 232 23.60 18.79 -17.07
N LEU A 233 23.36 17.48 -17.12
CA LEU A 233 24.25 16.50 -16.49
C LEU A 233 25.63 16.52 -17.13
N ARG A 234 25.71 16.64 -18.48
CA ARG A 234 26.99 16.75 -19.20
C ARG A 234 27.73 18.04 -18.84
N GLU A 235 27.03 19.18 -18.88
CA GLU A 235 27.60 20.48 -18.47
C GLU A 235 28.13 20.43 -17.03
N ASN A 236 27.38 19.84 -16.12
CA ASN A 236 27.79 19.69 -14.72
C ASN A 236 29.05 18.82 -14.56
N ALA A 237 29.16 17.74 -15.31
CA ALA A 237 30.36 16.88 -15.34
C ALA A 237 31.59 17.65 -15.88
N GLU A 238 31.43 18.40 -16.94
CA GLU A 238 32.50 19.24 -17.52
C GLU A 238 32.95 20.32 -16.52
N LEU A 239 32.01 21.01 -15.86
CA LEU A 239 32.32 22.00 -14.84
C LEU A 239 33.04 21.41 -13.62
N LYS A 240 32.64 20.23 -13.16
CA LYS A 240 33.33 19.52 -12.07
C LYS A 240 34.76 19.20 -12.44
N THR A 241 34.99 18.69 -13.64
CA THR A 241 36.35 18.40 -14.15
C THR A 241 37.20 19.65 -14.20
N LYS A 242 36.65 20.76 -14.73
CA LYS A 242 37.31 22.05 -14.77
C LYS A 242 37.64 22.60 -13.38
N ASN A 243 36.70 22.49 -12.44
CA ASN A 243 36.94 22.92 -11.06
C ASN A 243 38.08 22.13 -10.41
N THR A 244 38.08 20.81 -10.55
CA THR A 244 39.18 19.96 -10.03
C THR A 244 40.52 20.34 -10.64
N TYR A 245 40.56 20.63 -11.94
CA TYR A 245 41.79 21.09 -12.60
C TYR A 245 42.26 22.44 -12.02
N LEU A 246 41.37 23.41 -11.87
CA LEU A 246 41.68 24.75 -11.33
C LEU A 246 42.15 24.64 -9.87
N GLU A 247 41.50 23.81 -9.04
CA GLU A 247 41.92 23.59 -7.66
C GLU A 247 43.35 23.03 -7.58
N ASN A 248 43.67 22.08 -8.44
CA ASN A 248 45.02 21.50 -8.50
C ASN A 248 46.04 22.53 -8.95
N LYS A 249 45.68 23.39 -9.93
CA LYS A 249 46.54 24.45 -10.44
C LYS A 249 46.81 25.51 -9.37
N ILE A 250 45.78 25.90 -8.60
CA ILE A 250 45.93 26.81 -7.46
C ILE A 250 46.86 26.23 -6.42
N LYS A 251 46.73 24.96 -6.06
CA LYS A 251 47.64 24.25 -5.10
C LYS A 251 49.09 24.29 -5.61
N GLU A 252 49.30 24.03 -6.91
CA GLU A 252 50.63 24.08 -7.51
C GLU A 252 51.24 25.50 -7.41
N VAL A 253 50.48 26.52 -7.78
CA VAL A 253 50.92 27.94 -7.70
C VAL A 253 51.27 28.33 -6.27
N ILE A 254 50.43 27.97 -5.29
CA ILE A 254 50.66 28.24 -3.87
C ILE A 254 51.96 27.54 -3.39
N SER A 255 52.12 26.25 -3.76
CA SER A 255 53.30 25.49 -3.38
C SER A 255 54.58 26.09 -3.95
N ASN A 256 54.57 26.54 -5.21
CA ASN A 256 55.70 27.19 -5.86
C ASN A 256 56.03 28.56 -5.20
N ALA A 257 55.02 29.36 -4.88
CA ALA A 257 55.21 30.64 -4.19
C ALA A 257 55.81 30.45 -2.78
N ILE A 258 55.37 29.45 -2.04
CA ILE A 258 55.94 29.09 -0.72
C ILE A 258 57.41 28.66 -0.85
N ALA A 259 57.72 27.86 -1.88
CA ALA A 259 59.09 27.40 -2.12
C ALA A 259 60.03 28.55 -2.46
N GLN A 260 59.59 29.49 -3.34
CA GLN A 260 60.38 30.70 -3.66
C GLN A 260 60.60 31.61 -2.48
N ASN A 261 59.59 31.86 -1.64
CA ASN A 261 59.73 32.63 -0.43
C ASN A 261 60.72 31.98 0.60
N LYS A 262 60.75 30.66 0.70
CA LYS A 262 61.70 29.93 1.56
C LYS A 262 63.16 30.03 1.03
N GLN A 263 63.35 30.11 -0.28
CA GLN A 263 64.68 30.30 -0.89
C GLN A 263 65.18 31.74 -0.68
N ASN A 264 64.32 32.72 -0.90
CA ASN A 264 64.68 34.13 -0.69
C ASN A 264 65.07 34.48 0.76
N ASN A 265 64.37 33.83 1.75
CA ASN A 265 64.68 34.00 3.18
C ASN A 265 65.93 33.22 3.67
N LYS A 266 66.56 32.39 2.86
CA LYS A 266 67.84 31.71 3.17
C LYS A 266 69.05 32.41 2.60
N THR A 267 68.87 33.43 1.75
CA THR A 267 69.95 34.21 1.07
C THR A 267 70.14 35.61 1.64
N THR A 268 69.34 35.94 2.69
CA THR A 268 69.51 37.11 3.56
C THR A 268 70.03 36.65 4.89
#